data_23915940d08b242a96ad37d7ecb44d62
#
_entry.id   23915940d08b242a96ad37d7ecb44d62
#
_cell.length_a   1.000
_cell.length_b   1.000
_cell.length_c   1.000
_cell.angle_alpha   90.00
_cell.angle_beta   90.00
_cell.angle_gamma   90.00
#
_symmetry.space_group_name_H-M   'P 1'
#
loop_
_entity.id
_entity.type
_entity.pdbx_description
1 polymer ?
#
loop_
_entity_poly.entity_id
_entity_poly.type
_entity_poly.pdbx_seq_one_letter_code
_entity_poly.pdbx_strand_id
1 'polypeptide(L)'
;VKNLRSLIILMFSLFIIMVGIGIVIPVLPYYVEDFGASEITLGFLFAIFALMQFLLAPFWGNISDRIGRKPLIILGLIGFSVGEFIFAFATDIWMLFVSRMIAGAFGSALMPTAMAYVSDVTSNEKRAQGMGMLGAAMAFGIVIGPGIGGWLAQDNLATPFLFAGIAASFAALLALIFLKESLKKEDREEVTQKQSQFEKMKVALKSEVGYLLILIFILSFALANFQAVFGYYALVKFDYKVDEVATIVVITGIVGTIVQGGLVGRLSKKFGDERLVKGALLLSAFGFIVMTLAFNYITIILTTIIFFIGNSLLRPSVNSLISKLAGKQQGAIMGLNNSFMSLGNVVGPLFATALFKLNIYFPFLSGAFILLIAFLATKVWLERKKAALRQSAVTE
;
A
#
# COMPACT_ATOMS: atom_id res chain seq x y z
N VAL A 1 27.10 3.43 -9.87
CA VAL A 1 26.11 4.37 -9.30
C VAL A 1 26.90 5.61 -8.88
N LYS A 2 26.77 6.70 -9.64
CA LYS A 2 27.54 7.96 -9.37
C LYS A 2 27.23 8.60 -8.01
N ASN A 3 26.18 8.16 -7.27
CA ASN A 3 25.76 8.74 -5.99
C ASN A 3 25.14 7.70 -5.03
N LEU A 4 25.93 6.68 -4.64
CA LEU A 4 25.48 5.65 -3.67
C LEU A 4 24.96 6.27 -2.36
N ARG A 5 25.62 7.33 -1.86
CA ARG A 5 25.21 8.05 -0.66
C ARG A 5 23.80 8.64 -0.77
N SER A 6 23.47 9.28 -1.89
CA SER A 6 22.13 9.82 -2.13
C SER A 6 21.06 8.74 -2.19
N LEU A 7 21.35 7.57 -2.80
CA LEU A 7 20.44 6.45 -2.82
C LEU A 7 20.16 5.87 -1.43
N ILE A 8 21.19 5.75 -0.59
CA ILE A 8 21.04 5.29 0.80
C ILE A 8 20.14 6.24 1.59
N ILE A 9 20.32 7.56 1.46
CA ILE A 9 19.48 8.55 2.13
C ILE A 9 18.04 8.44 1.65
N LEU A 10 17.82 8.28 0.35
CA LEU A 10 16.50 8.13 -0.23
C LEU A 10 15.81 6.85 0.25
N MET A 11 16.53 5.73 0.29
CA MET A 11 16.05 4.46 0.84
C MET A 11 15.67 4.60 2.31
N PHE A 12 16.53 5.27 3.10
CA PHE A 12 16.24 5.54 4.51
C PHE A 12 15.01 6.42 4.68
N SER A 13 14.85 7.47 3.87
CA SER A 13 13.68 8.34 3.91
C SER A 13 12.38 7.57 3.61
N LEU A 14 12.38 6.72 2.58
CA LEU A 14 11.23 5.88 2.25
C LEU A 14 10.96 4.81 3.32
N PHE A 15 12.01 4.22 3.87
CA PHE A 15 11.91 3.27 4.97
C PHE A 15 11.20 3.89 6.18
N ILE A 16 11.63 5.09 6.61
CA ILE A 16 11.03 5.80 7.76
C ILE A 16 9.54 6.10 7.53
N ILE A 17 9.16 6.59 6.34
CA ILE A 17 7.74 6.82 6.04
C ILE A 17 6.94 5.53 6.07
N MET A 18 7.48 4.44 5.53
CA MET A 18 6.79 3.15 5.54
C MET A 18 6.68 2.57 6.97
N VAL A 19 7.67 2.80 7.82
CA VAL A 19 7.59 2.50 9.26
C VAL A 19 6.44 3.29 9.88
N GLY A 20 6.36 4.61 9.66
CA GLY A 20 5.27 5.44 10.19
C GLY A 20 3.89 5.00 9.72
N ILE A 21 3.74 4.65 8.43
CA ILE A 21 2.48 4.08 7.91
C ILE A 21 2.17 2.74 8.58
N GLY A 22 3.18 1.89 8.77
CA GLY A 22 3.03 0.57 9.41
C GLY A 22 2.61 0.65 10.87
N ILE A 23 3.14 1.62 11.63
CA ILE A 23 2.79 1.90 13.03
C ILE A 23 1.27 2.06 13.22
N VAL A 24 0.63 2.75 12.28
CA VAL A 24 -0.81 3.06 12.36
C VAL A 24 -1.68 1.80 12.42
N ILE A 25 -1.28 0.72 11.72
CA ILE A 25 -2.11 -0.47 11.52
C ILE A 25 -2.53 -1.11 12.87
N PRO A 26 -1.62 -1.48 13.79
CA PRO A 26 -2.01 -2.05 15.07
C PRO A 26 -2.44 -1.01 16.11
N VAL A 27 -1.95 0.23 16.04
CA VAL A 27 -2.12 1.22 17.12
C VAL A 27 -3.41 2.02 16.98
N LEU A 28 -3.82 2.37 15.76
CA LEU A 28 -4.94 3.26 15.52
C LEU A 28 -6.28 2.75 16.10
N PRO A 29 -6.63 1.45 16.05
CA PRO A 29 -7.85 0.94 16.68
C PRO A 29 -7.93 1.25 18.17
N TYR A 30 -6.84 1.05 18.92
CA TYR A 30 -6.76 1.33 20.35
C TYR A 30 -6.81 2.83 20.65
N TYR A 31 -6.20 3.63 19.78
CA TYR A 31 -6.23 5.09 19.89
C TYR A 31 -7.65 5.65 19.72
N VAL A 32 -8.39 5.13 18.73
CA VAL A 32 -9.79 5.52 18.49
C VAL A 32 -10.69 5.11 19.65
N GLU A 33 -10.44 3.93 20.26
CA GLU A 33 -11.15 3.46 21.44
C GLU A 33 -10.86 4.35 22.67
N ASP A 34 -9.62 4.72 22.90
CA ASP A 34 -9.20 5.60 24.01
C ASP A 34 -9.88 6.97 23.94
N PHE A 35 -10.14 7.48 22.73
CA PHE A 35 -10.95 8.69 22.50
C PHE A 35 -12.47 8.46 22.58
N GLY A 36 -12.93 7.24 22.87
CA GLY A 36 -14.35 6.90 22.90
C GLY A 36 -15.08 7.05 21.57
N ALA A 37 -14.34 6.98 20.46
CA ALA A 37 -14.87 7.14 19.11
C ALA A 37 -15.32 5.80 18.51
N SER A 38 -16.18 5.87 17.50
CA SER A 38 -16.75 4.67 16.86
C SER A 38 -15.79 4.01 15.87
N GLU A 39 -16.06 2.74 15.55
CA GLU A 39 -15.36 1.98 14.51
C GLU A 39 -15.43 2.67 13.15
N ILE A 40 -16.52 3.37 12.86
CA ILE A 40 -16.69 4.14 11.63
C ILE A 40 -15.66 5.28 11.55
N THR A 41 -15.35 5.92 12.68
CA THR A 41 -14.28 6.95 12.76
C THR A 41 -12.93 6.37 12.36
N LEU A 42 -12.62 5.15 12.81
CA LEU A 42 -11.41 4.43 12.39
C LEU A 42 -11.34 4.28 10.86
N GLY A 43 -12.43 3.86 10.23
CA GLY A 43 -12.51 3.74 8.77
C GLY A 43 -12.24 5.06 8.04
N PHE A 44 -12.81 6.15 8.54
CA PHE A 44 -12.56 7.48 7.98
C PHE A 44 -11.12 7.95 8.17
N LEU A 45 -10.45 7.65 9.28
CA LEU A 45 -9.06 8.00 9.53
C LEU A 45 -8.10 7.28 8.57
N PHE A 46 -8.35 6.02 8.23
CA PHE A 46 -7.61 5.33 7.17
C PHE A 46 -7.94 5.88 5.78
N ALA A 47 -9.22 6.09 5.50
CA ALA A 47 -9.68 6.54 4.20
C ALA A 47 -9.19 7.95 3.85
N ILE A 48 -9.20 8.89 4.81
CA ILE A 48 -8.75 10.27 4.55
C ILE A 48 -7.25 10.33 4.21
N PHE A 49 -6.42 9.53 4.87
CA PHE A 49 -5.01 9.40 4.54
C PHE A 49 -4.80 8.89 3.11
N ALA A 50 -5.48 7.80 2.74
CA ALA A 50 -5.41 7.21 1.40
C ALA A 50 -6.00 8.15 0.33
N LEU A 51 -7.06 8.90 0.67
CA LEU A 51 -7.66 9.90 -0.22
C LEU A 51 -6.69 11.05 -0.52
N MET A 52 -6.01 11.58 0.50
CA MET A 52 -4.98 12.61 0.31
C MET A 52 -3.86 12.10 -0.59
N GLN A 53 -3.42 10.86 -0.41
CA GLN A 53 -2.42 10.25 -1.29
C GLN A 53 -2.93 10.11 -2.73
N PHE A 54 -4.17 9.65 -2.93
CA PHE A 54 -4.77 9.50 -4.25
C PHE A 54 -4.85 10.83 -5.02
N LEU A 55 -5.29 11.89 -4.34
CA LEU A 55 -5.49 13.20 -4.96
C LEU A 55 -4.16 13.92 -5.23
N LEU A 56 -3.21 13.83 -4.30
CA LEU A 56 -2.03 14.70 -4.31
C LEU A 56 -0.77 14.04 -4.86
N ALA A 57 -0.65 12.70 -4.93
CA ALA A 57 0.53 12.06 -5.48
C ALA A 57 0.84 12.46 -6.94
N PRO A 58 -0.15 12.57 -7.86
CA PRO A 58 0.11 13.06 -9.22
C PRO A 58 0.49 14.54 -9.27
N PHE A 59 -0.08 15.36 -8.36
CA PHE A 59 0.24 16.78 -8.23
C PHE A 59 1.71 16.96 -7.82
N TRP A 60 2.16 16.25 -6.80
CA TRP A 60 3.54 16.28 -6.34
C TRP A 60 4.53 15.79 -7.39
N GLY A 61 4.18 14.74 -8.14
CA GLY A 61 5.00 14.28 -9.27
C GLY A 61 5.26 15.41 -10.27
N ASN A 62 4.21 16.13 -10.69
CA ASN A 62 4.33 17.25 -11.61
C ASN A 62 5.14 18.43 -11.03
N ILE A 63 4.97 18.75 -9.73
CA ILE A 63 5.76 19.80 -9.07
C ILE A 63 7.23 19.38 -9.00
N SER A 64 7.51 18.09 -8.73
CA SER A 64 8.87 17.55 -8.69
C SER A 64 9.63 17.76 -10.00
N ASP A 65 8.94 17.66 -11.15
CA ASP A 65 9.52 17.89 -12.48
C ASP A 65 9.88 19.38 -12.73
N ARG A 66 9.31 20.29 -11.94
CA ARG A 66 9.54 21.74 -12.09
C ARG A 66 10.56 22.32 -11.11
N ILE A 67 10.39 22.03 -9.82
CA ILE A 67 11.20 22.65 -8.78
C ILE A 67 12.42 21.82 -8.40
N GLY A 68 12.41 20.52 -8.78
CA GLY A 68 13.48 19.58 -8.48
C GLY A 68 13.02 18.48 -7.51
N ARG A 69 13.84 17.44 -7.40
CA ARG A 69 13.52 16.25 -6.57
C ARG A 69 13.79 16.49 -5.10
N LYS A 70 14.95 17.07 -4.79
CA LYS A 70 15.40 17.30 -3.41
C LYS A 70 14.40 18.13 -2.59
N PRO A 71 13.89 19.31 -3.07
CA PRO A 71 12.95 20.11 -2.30
C PRO A 71 11.67 19.34 -1.94
N LEU A 72 11.16 18.53 -2.87
CA LEU A 72 9.94 17.75 -2.67
C LEU A 72 10.14 16.60 -1.66
N ILE A 73 11.29 15.94 -1.69
CA ILE A 73 11.63 14.89 -0.72
C ILE A 73 11.65 15.49 0.68
N ILE A 74 12.31 16.65 0.85
CA ILE A 74 12.40 17.34 2.14
C ILE A 74 11.02 17.80 2.62
N LEU A 75 10.25 18.43 1.73
CA LEU A 75 8.89 18.91 2.04
C LEU A 75 7.97 17.74 2.45
N GLY A 76 8.03 16.63 1.73
CA GLY A 76 7.28 15.42 2.05
C GLY A 76 7.62 14.85 3.43
N LEU A 77 8.91 14.78 3.77
CA LEU A 77 9.37 14.31 5.08
C LEU A 77 8.96 15.25 6.22
N ILE A 78 9.10 16.58 6.03
CA ILE A 78 8.70 17.58 7.03
C ILE A 78 7.18 17.51 7.24
N GLY A 79 6.39 17.53 6.16
CA GLY A 79 4.94 17.48 6.28
C GLY A 79 4.44 16.19 6.91
N PHE A 80 5.05 15.04 6.58
CA PHE A 80 4.76 13.78 7.24
C PHE A 80 5.10 13.85 8.74
N SER A 81 6.29 14.36 9.10
CA SER A 81 6.71 14.53 10.48
C SER A 81 5.75 15.41 11.28
N VAL A 82 5.33 16.56 10.71
CA VAL A 82 4.33 17.45 11.33
C VAL A 82 3.02 16.70 11.58
N GLY A 83 2.56 15.92 10.61
CA GLY A 83 1.38 15.08 10.77
C GLY A 83 1.54 14.11 11.95
N GLU A 84 2.66 13.40 12.07
CA GLU A 84 2.90 12.45 13.15
C GLU A 84 3.00 13.15 14.52
N PHE A 85 3.58 14.35 14.63
CA PHE A 85 3.57 15.11 15.86
C PHE A 85 2.15 15.57 16.25
N ILE A 86 1.34 16.06 15.29
CA ILE A 86 -0.06 16.40 15.57
C ILE A 86 -0.80 15.18 16.10
N PHE A 87 -0.53 14.00 15.55
CA PHE A 87 -1.13 12.75 16.03
C PHE A 87 -0.70 12.43 17.47
N ALA A 88 0.60 12.51 17.75
CA ALA A 88 1.17 12.22 19.07
C ALA A 88 0.64 13.15 20.17
N PHE A 89 0.38 14.42 19.84
CA PHE A 89 -0.12 15.42 20.78
C PHE A 89 -1.64 15.66 20.67
N ALA A 90 -2.36 14.75 20.00
CA ALA A 90 -3.81 14.90 19.85
C ALA A 90 -4.52 14.79 21.20
N THR A 91 -5.39 15.76 21.47
CA THR A 91 -6.30 15.80 22.65
C THR A 91 -7.76 15.58 22.24
N ASP A 92 -8.04 15.69 20.94
CA ASP A 92 -9.36 15.57 20.34
C ASP A 92 -9.32 14.79 19.03
N ILE A 93 -10.43 14.13 18.70
CA ILE A 93 -10.53 13.27 17.51
C ILE A 93 -10.29 14.03 16.19
N TRP A 94 -10.69 15.31 16.09
CA TRP A 94 -10.47 16.11 14.91
C TRP A 94 -8.98 16.34 14.60
N MET A 95 -8.13 16.35 15.63
CA MET A 95 -6.67 16.46 15.45
C MET A 95 -6.10 15.22 14.76
N LEU A 96 -6.66 14.03 15.02
CA LEU A 96 -6.29 12.81 14.33
C LEU A 96 -6.61 12.92 12.82
N PHE A 97 -7.78 13.49 12.46
CA PHE A 97 -8.12 13.75 11.06
C PHE A 97 -7.15 14.72 10.39
N VAL A 98 -6.86 15.86 11.03
CA VAL A 98 -5.90 16.84 10.52
C VAL A 98 -4.51 16.21 10.33
N SER A 99 -4.06 15.43 11.30
CA SER A 99 -2.82 14.66 11.22
C SER A 99 -2.80 13.76 9.99
N ARG A 100 -3.85 12.93 9.82
CA ARG A 100 -3.94 11.99 8.68
C ARG A 100 -4.01 12.71 7.34
N MET A 101 -4.69 13.85 7.27
CA MET A 101 -4.72 14.71 6.08
C MET A 101 -3.33 15.26 5.73
N ILE A 102 -2.62 15.81 6.70
CA ILE A 102 -1.28 16.38 6.50
C ILE A 102 -0.29 15.27 6.15
N ALA A 103 -0.23 14.20 6.94
CA ALA A 103 0.68 13.08 6.69
C ALA A 103 0.42 12.42 5.32
N GLY A 104 -0.84 12.22 4.94
CA GLY A 104 -1.22 11.69 3.64
C GLY A 104 -0.88 12.63 2.49
N ALA A 105 -1.19 13.92 2.64
CA ALA A 105 -0.94 14.94 1.63
C ALA A 105 0.56 15.07 1.31
N PHE A 106 1.39 15.29 2.30
CA PHE A 106 2.81 15.53 2.11
C PHE A 106 3.60 14.22 1.93
N GLY A 107 3.27 13.17 2.67
CA GLY A 107 3.90 11.85 2.52
C GLY A 107 3.73 11.27 1.11
N SER A 108 2.64 11.62 0.40
CA SER A 108 2.41 11.20 -0.99
C SER A 108 3.40 11.77 -2.00
N ALA A 109 4.15 12.83 -1.64
CA ALA A 109 5.19 13.40 -2.48
C ALA A 109 6.43 12.48 -2.61
N LEU A 110 6.70 11.65 -1.59
CA LEU A 110 7.97 10.93 -1.53
C LEU A 110 8.09 9.85 -2.60
N MET A 111 7.10 9.01 -2.76
CA MET A 111 7.22 7.84 -3.64
C MET A 111 7.44 8.23 -5.11
N PRO A 112 6.60 9.09 -5.74
CA PRO A 112 6.82 9.48 -7.14
C PRO A 112 8.14 10.23 -7.32
N THR A 113 8.50 11.11 -6.39
CA THR A 113 9.76 11.88 -6.44
C THR A 113 10.98 10.98 -6.26
N ALA A 114 10.93 9.98 -5.37
CA ALA A 114 12.02 9.02 -5.18
C ALA A 114 12.25 8.14 -6.41
N MET A 115 11.16 7.68 -7.05
CA MET A 115 11.27 6.91 -8.30
C MET A 115 11.87 7.74 -9.43
N ALA A 116 11.46 9.00 -9.55
CA ALA A 116 12.05 9.94 -10.51
C ALA A 116 13.53 10.19 -10.21
N TYR A 117 13.88 10.45 -8.94
CA TYR A 117 15.27 10.63 -8.51
C TYR A 117 16.16 9.45 -8.91
N VAL A 118 15.70 8.21 -8.65
CA VAL A 118 16.46 7.01 -9.06
C VAL A 118 16.62 6.95 -10.58
N SER A 119 15.58 7.29 -11.35
CA SER A 119 15.66 7.36 -12.81
C SER A 119 16.70 8.36 -13.30
N ASP A 120 16.83 9.52 -12.62
CA ASP A 120 17.75 10.59 -12.97
C ASP A 120 19.22 10.20 -12.69
N VAL A 121 19.49 9.43 -11.62
CA VAL A 121 20.85 9.12 -11.17
C VAL A 121 21.39 7.76 -11.57
N THR A 122 20.56 6.91 -12.21
CA THR A 122 20.94 5.56 -12.64
C THR A 122 20.95 5.43 -14.17
N SER A 123 21.89 4.65 -14.71
CA SER A 123 21.84 4.25 -16.11
C SER A 123 20.68 3.29 -16.37
N ASN A 124 20.28 3.14 -17.64
CA ASN A 124 19.17 2.26 -18.04
C ASN A 124 19.37 0.82 -17.53
N GLU A 125 20.62 0.31 -17.55
CA GLU A 125 20.97 -1.04 -17.10
C GLU A 125 20.82 -1.21 -15.59
N LYS A 126 21.07 -0.15 -14.81
CA LYS A 126 21.02 -0.17 -13.32
C LYS A 126 19.72 0.35 -12.75
N ARG A 127 18.83 0.91 -13.58
CA ARG A 127 17.54 1.50 -13.12
C ARG A 127 16.67 0.48 -12.42
N ALA A 128 16.54 -0.72 -12.98
CA ALA A 128 15.78 -1.81 -12.38
C ALA A 128 16.32 -2.20 -10.98
N GLN A 129 17.65 -2.22 -10.82
CA GLN A 129 18.29 -2.48 -9.53
C GLN A 129 17.99 -1.36 -8.53
N GLY A 130 18.10 -0.09 -8.94
CA GLY A 130 17.78 1.06 -8.08
C GLY A 130 16.31 1.07 -7.62
N MET A 131 15.38 0.80 -8.54
CA MET A 131 13.95 0.67 -8.20
C MET A 131 13.69 -0.51 -7.26
N GLY A 132 14.38 -1.64 -7.46
CA GLY A 132 14.30 -2.79 -6.56
C GLY A 132 14.77 -2.47 -5.14
N MET A 133 15.85 -1.68 -5.00
CA MET A 133 16.35 -1.23 -3.70
C MET A 133 15.34 -0.33 -2.97
N LEU A 134 14.67 0.61 -3.68
CA LEU A 134 13.59 1.41 -3.11
C LEU A 134 12.44 0.52 -2.63
N GLY A 135 12.00 -0.41 -3.48
CA GLY A 135 10.95 -1.36 -3.15
C GLY A 135 11.28 -2.21 -1.91
N ALA A 136 12.53 -2.66 -1.79
CA ALA A 136 13.01 -3.41 -0.62
C ALA A 136 12.98 -2.56 0.66
N ALA A 137 13.44 -1.30 0.61
CA ALA A 137 13.39 -0.39 1.75
C ALA A 137 11.94 -0.14 2.22
N MET A 138 11.02 0.05 1.26
CA MET A 138 9.59 0.24 1.55
C MET A 138 8.96 -1.01 2.17
N ALA A 139 9.23 -2.19 1.60
CA ALA A 139 8.71 -3.46 2.11
C ALA A 139 9.21 -3.74 3.53
N PHE A 140 10.48 -3.47 3.80
CA PHE A 140 11.06 -3.63 5.12
C PHE A 140 10.45 -2.69 6.15
N GLY A 141 10.21 -1.41 5.78
CA GLY A 141 9.55 -0.43 6.64
C GLY A 141 8.13 -0.82 7.01
N ILE A 142 7.31 -1.24 6.03
CA ILE A 142 5.91 -1.61 6.29
C ILE A 142 5.77 -2.90 7.12
N VAL A 143 6.77 -3.81 7.06
CA VAL A 143 6.78 -5.05 7.84
C VAL A 143 7.23 -4.81 9.28
N ILE A 144 8.25 -3.97 9.49
CA ILE A 144 8.78 -3.67 10.83
C ILE A 144 7.93 -2.63 11.56
N GLY A 145 7.31 -1.71 10.81
CA GLY A 145 6.51 -0.62 11.37
C GLY A 145 5.47 -1.05 12.40
N PRO A 146 4.63 -2.03 12.13
CA PRO A 146 3.67 -2.55 13.10
C PRO A 146 4.31 -3.02 14.40
N GLY A 147 5.45 -3.73 14.33
CA GLY A 147 6.19 -4.17 15.51
C GLY A 147 6.68 -3.01 16.36
N ILE A 148 7.35 -2.03 15.73
CA ILE A 148 7.79 -0.81 16.42
C ILE A 148 6.58 -0.10 17.03
N GLY A 149 5.48 0.03 16.28
CA GLY A 149 4.25 0.66 16.72
C GLY A 149 3.67 0.00 17.97
N GLY A 150 3.40 -1.30 17.91
CA GLY A 150 2.77 -2.01 19.01
C GLY A 150 3.65 -2.11 20.25
N TRP A 151 4.96 -2.30 20.08
CA TRP A 151 5.87 -2.39 21.24
C TRP A 151 6.09 -1.03 21.92
N LEU A 152 6.18 0.06 21.17
CA LEU A 152 6.27 1.41 21.74
C LEU A 152 4.95 1.91 22.32
N ALA A 153 3.82 1.34 21.92
CA ALA A 153 2.49 1.73 22.37
C ALA A 153 2.07 1.07 23.70
N GLN A 154 2.84 0.12 24.25
CA GLN A 154 2.49 -0.62 25.46
C GLN A 154 2.16 0.29 26.66
N ASP A 155 2.98 1.32 26.88
CA ASP A 155 2.80 2.24 27.99
C ASP A 155 2.03 3.50 27.59
N ASN A 156 2.16 3.94 26.33
CA ASN A 156 1.51 5.14 25.84
C ASN A 156 1.30 5.06 24.32
N LEU A 157 0.06 5.11 23.89
CA LEU A 157 -0.35 5.03 22.48
C LEU A 157 0.23 6.15 21.59
N ALA A 158 0.62 7.29 22.17
CA ALA A 158 1.23 8.42 21.46
C ALA A 158 2.72 8.19 21.11
N THR A 159 3.42 7.37 21.89
CA THR A 159 4.88 7.16 21.76
C THR A 159 5.32 6.72 20.35
N PRO A 160 4.64 5.78 19.66
CA PRO A 160 5.01 5.37 18.30
C PRO A 160 4.96 6.51 17.29
N PHE A 161 3.97 7.40 17.41
CA PHE A 161 3.79 8.54 16.51
C PHE A 161 4.85 9.62 16.77
N LEU A 162 5.19 9.85 18.04
CA LEU A 162 6.31 10.72 18.41
C LEU A 162 7.63 10.20 17.83
N PHE A 163 7.87 8.90 17.95
CA PHE A 163 9.02 8.25 17.32
C PHE A 163 9.04 8.44 15.81
N ALA A 164 7.92 8.20 15.12
CA ALA A 164 7.80 8.38 13.68
C ALA A 164 8.05 9.83 13.25
N GLY A 165 7.51 10.80 14.00
CA GLY A 165 7.73 12.22 13.77
C GLY A 165 9.21 12.64 13.91
N ILE A 166 9.88 12.18 14.97
CA ILE A 166 11.32 12.42 15.20
C ILE A 166 12.15 11.77 14.10
N ALA A 167 11.87 10.50 13.76
CA ALA A 167 12.61 9.78 12.72
C ALA A 167 12.43 10.43 11.33
N ALA A 168 11.23 10.90 10.99
CA ALA A 168 10.97 11.63 9.76
C ALA A 168 11.66 13.00 9.73
N SER A 169 11.71 13.74 10.85
CA SER A 169 12.48 14.99 10.99
C SER A 169 13.96 14.73 10.78
N PHE A 170 14.50 13.66 11.37
CA PHE A 170 15.89 13.28 11.19
C PHE A 170 16.21 12.90 9.74
N ALA A 171 15.32 12.15 9.08
CA ALA A 171 15.44 11.83 7.66
C ALA A 171 15.41 13.11 6.79
N ALA A 172 14.56 14.10 7.13
CA ALA A 172 14.51 15.39 6.46
C ALA A 172 15.81 16.17 6.60
N LEU A 173 16.39 16.17 7.79
CA LEU A 173 17.68 16.80 8.06
C LEU A 173 18.82 16.13 7.26
N LEU A 174 18.86 14.80 7.23
CA LEU A 174 19.83 14.07 6.40
C LEU A 174 19.65 14.36 4.91
N ALA A 175 18.41 14.41 4.42
CA ALA A 175 18.13 14.79 3.04
C ALA A 175 18.53 16.24 2.73
N LEU A 176 18.27 17.17 3.65
CA LEU A 176 18.66 18.57 3.51
C LEU A 176 20.18 18.73 3.35
N ILE A 177 20.96 18.07 4.20
CA ILE A 177 22.42 18.21 4.25
C ILE A 177 23.10 17.41 3.14
N PHE A 178 22.68 16.17 2.91
CA PHE A 178 23.46 15.22 2.13
C PHE A 178 22.85 14.84 0.79
N LEU A 179 21.53 15.03 0.58
CA LEU A 179 20.93 14.71 -0.70
C LEU A 179 21.30 15.78 -1.72
N LYS A 180 21.82 15.37 -2.88
CA LYS A 180 22.09 16.26 -4.01
C LYS A 180 20.86 16.35 -4.91
N GLU A 181 20.64 17.52 -5.52
CA GLU A 181 19.59 17.62 -6.56
C GLU A 181 19.97 16.76 -7.77
N SER A 182 18.98 15.99 -8.27
CA SER A 182 19.19 15.12 -9.43
C SER A 182 18.73 15.75 -10.73
N LEU A 183 17.72 16.63 -10.68
CA LEU A 183 17.15 17.28 -11.84
C LEU A 183 17.92 18.56 -12.19
N LYS A 184 18.54 18.60 -13.36
CA LYS A 184 19.21 19.79 -13.87
C LYS A 184 18.17 20.87 -14.19
N LYS A 185 18.58 22.16 -14.04
CA LYS A 185 17.68 23.30 -14.32
C LYS A 185 17.19 23.33 -15.77
N GLU A 186 17.99 22.83 -16.69
CA GLU A 186 17.72 22.78 -18.12
C GLU A 186 16.68 21.70 -18.49
N ASP A 187 16.56 20.64 -17.68
CA ASP A 187 15.66 19.51 -17.90
C ASP A 187 14.30 19.69 -17.19
N ARG A 188 14.05 20.88 -16.62
CA ARG A 188 12.77 21.16 -15.94
C ARG A 188 11.67 21.41 -16.95
N GLU A 189 10.60 20.61 -16.85
CA GLU A 189 9.47 20.69 -17.78
C GLU A 189 8.55 21.89 -17.49
N GLU A 190 8.05 22.54 -18.57
CA GLU A 190 6.90 23.43 -18.53
C GLU A 190 5.59 22.63 -18.46
N VAL A 191 4.55 23.25 -17.88
CA VAL A 191 3.26 22.55 -17.64
C VAL A 191 2.53 22.30 -18.93
N THR A 192 2.48 21.06 -19.35
CA THR A 192 1.45 20.59 -20.26
C THR A 192 0.18 20.25 -19.50
N GLN A 193 -0.97 20.78 -19.92
CA GLN A 193 -2.27 20.38 -19.41
C GLN A 193 -2.45 18.87 -19.63
N LYS A 194 -2.40 18.09 -18.54
CA LYS A 194 -2.64 16.65 -18.61
C LYS A 194 -4.13 16.40 -18.40
N GLN A 195 -4.70 15.49 -19.19
CA GLN A 195 -6.07 14.99 -19.04
C GLN A 195 -6.36 14.58 -17.59
N SER A 196 -7.59 14.80 -17.14
CA SER A 196 -8.05 14.42 -15.81
C SER A 196 -7.75 12.93 -15.53
N GLN A 197 -7.28 12.63 -14.31
CA GLN A 197 -6.98 11.26 -13.87
C GLN A 197 -8.22 10.35 -13.97
N PHE A 198 -9.40 10.90 -13.67
CA PHE A 198 -10.66 10.17 -13.79
C PHE A 198 -11.02 9.80 -15.23
N GLU A 199 -10.77 10.69 -16.19
CA GLU A 199 -10.98 10.39 -17.61
C GLU A 199 -10.05 9.27 -18.09
N LYS A 200 -8.77 9.32 -17.70
CA LYS A 200 -7.82 8.24 -18.00
C LYS A 200 -8.25 6.90 -17.43
N MET A 201 -8.73 6.89 -16.16
CA MET A 201 -9.25 5.68 -15.53
C MET A 201 -10.48 5.13 -16.28
N LYS A 202 -11.42 6.01 -16.68
CA LYS A 202 -12.62 5.62 -17.43
C LYS A 202 -12.28 5.00 -18.80
N VAL A 203 -11.30 5.57 -19.50
CA VAL A 203 -10.82 5.03 -20.78
C VAL A 203 -10.13 3.67 -20.58
N ALA A 204 -9.27 3.57 -19.56
CA ALA A 204 -8.54 2.34 -19.26
C ALA A 204 -9.46 1.15 -18.90
N LEU A 205 -10.60 1.41 -18.23
CA LEU A 205 -11.58 0.38 -17.92
C LEU A 205 -12.17 -0.30 -19.17
N LYS A 206 -12.20 0.40 -20.31
CA LYS A 206 -12.68 -0.14 -21.59
C LYS A 206 -11.58 -0.86 -22.39
N SER A 207 -10.33 -0.84 -21.92
CA SER A 207 -9.19 -1.48 -22.57
C SER A 207 -9.03 -2.95 -22.15
N GLU A 208 -8.15 -3.68 -22.83
CA GLU A 208 -7.81 -5.08 -22.49
C GLU A 208 -7.27 -5.28 -21.08
N VAL A 209 -6.65 -4.24 -20.49
CA VAL A 209 -6.16 -4.25 -19.12
C VAL A 209 -7.22 -3.86 -18.09
N GLY A 210 -8.40 -3.40 -18.51
CA GLY A 210 -9.43 -2.86 -17.62
C GLY A 210 -9.84 -3.82 -16.51
N TYR A 211 -10.03 -5.10 -16.83
CA TYR A 211 -10.32 -6.12 -15.84
C TYR A 211 -9.19 -6.27 -14.79
N LEU A 212 -7.94 -6.26 -15.22
CA LEU A 212 -6.80 -6.39 -14.30
C LEU A 212 -6.67 -5.17 -13.37
N LEU A 213 -7.04 -3.96 -13.85
CA LEU A 213 -7.10 -2.77 -13.01
C LEU A 213 -8.21 -2.85 -11.95
N ILE A 214 -9.38 -3.39 -12.31
CA ILE A 214 -10.45 -3.71 -11.34
C ILE A 214 -9.94 -4.73 -10.32
N LEU A 215 -9.20 -5.73 -10.77
CA LEU A 215 -8.63 -6.74 -9.87
C LEU A 215 -7.64 -6.11 -8.88
N ILE A 216 -6.78 -5.17 -9.32
CA ILE A 216 -5.90 -4.41 -8.41
C ILE A 216 -6.70 -3.62 -7.37
N PHE A 217 -7.80 -2.98 -7.78
CA PHE A 217 -8.73 -2.34 -6.84
C PHE A 217 -9.24 -3.33 -5.79
N ILE A 218 -9.74 -4.50 -6.20
CA ILE A 218 -10.27 -5.55 -5.32
C ILE A 218 -9.19 -6.05 -4.35
N LEU A 219 -7.96 -6.26 -4.82
CA LEU A 219 -6.85 -6.72 -3.98
C LEU A 219 -6.46 -5.68 -2.92
N SER A 220 -6.41 -4.42 -3.31
CA SER A 220 -6.09 -3.32 -2.39
C SER A 220 -7.23 -3.09 -1.41
N PHE A 221 -8.47 -3.19 -1.88
CA PHE A 221 -9.66 -3.16 -1.04
C PHE A 221 -9.65 -4.28 0.01
N ALA A 222 -9.35 -5.53 -0.37
CA ALA A 222 -9.32 -6.66 0.55
C ALA A 222 -8.22 -6.51 1.62
N LEU A 223 -7.03 -6.05 1.22
CA LEU A 223 -5.94 -5.79 2.16
C LEU A 223 -6.27 -4.63 3.11
N ALA A 224 -6.80 -3.53 2.57
CA ALA A 224 -7.19 -2.36 3.37
C ALA A 224 -8.38 -2.65 4.30
N ASN A 225 -9.33 -3.50 3.86
CA ASN A 225 -10.40 -4.04 4.70
C ASN A 225 -9.79 -4.79 5.91
N PHE A 226 -8.87 -5.73 5.67
CA PHE A 226 -8.16 -6.43 6.75
C PHE A 226 -7.45 -5.44 7.69
N GLN A 227 -6.63 -4.55 7.16
CA GLN A 227 -5.82 -3.63 7.95
C GLN A 227 -6.65 -2.71 8.85
N ALA A 228 -7.81 -2.28 8.37
CA ALA A 228 -8.67 -1.37 9.11
C ALA A 228 -9.36 -2.01 10.33
N VAL A 229 -9.74 -3.29 10.24
CA VAL A 229 -10.57 -3.91 11.29
C VAL A 229 -9.86 -5.00 12.07
N PHE A 230 -8.71 -5.50 11.61
CA PHE A 230 -8.05 -6.63 12.25
C PHE A 230 -7.66 -6.36 13.71
N GLY A 231 -7.10 -5.17 14.00
CA GLY A 231 -6.77 -4.77 15.36
C GLY A 231 -8.00 -4.69 16.26
N TYR A 232 -9.07 -4.09 15.76
CA TYR A 232 -10.34 -4.00 16.49
C TYR A 232 -11.00 -5.38 16.68
N TYR A 233 -10.93 -6.25 15.68
CA TYR A 233 -11.40 -7.62 15.79
C TYR A 233 -10.65 -8.42 16.83
N ALA A 234 -9.33 -8.28 16.89
CA ALA A 234 -8.48 -8.95 17.86
C ALA A 234 -8.76 -8.45 19.29
N LEU A 235 -8.97 -7.15 19.46
CA LEU A 235 -9.37 -6.52 20.71
C LEU A 235 -10.73 -7.03 21.18
N VAL A 236 -11.78 -6.90 20.37
CA VAL A 236 -13.17 -7.22 20.76
C VAL A 236 -13.39 -8.72 20.96
N LYS A 237 -12.76 -9.58 20.14
CA LYS A 237 -12.99 -11.03 20.20
C LYS A 237 -12.11 -11.74 21.23
N PHE A 238 -10.88 -11.29 21.41
CA PHE A 238 -9.85 -12.01 22.17
C PHE A 238 -9.26 -11.20 23.32
N ASP A 239 -9.61 -9.91 23.45
CA ASP A 239 -9.03 -8.98 24.43
C ASP A 239 -7.49 -8.84 24.29
N TYR A 240 -6.99 -8.90 23.03
CA TYR A 240 -5.55 -8.79 22.79
C TYR A 240 -5.08 -7.35 22.90
N LYS A 241 -3.91 -7.20 23.49
CA LYS A 241 -3.20 -5.92 23.59
C LYS A 241 -2.57 -5.52 22.25
N VAL A 242 -2.19 -4.27 22.15
CA VAL A 242 -1.62 -3.68 20.93
C VAL A 242 -0.34 -4.38 20.45
N ASP A 243 0.52 -4.83 21.37
CA ASP A 243 1.77 -5.55 21.09
C ASP A 243 1.53 -6.98 20.59
N GLU A 244 0.49 -7.65 21.08
CA GLU A 244 0.07 -8.96 20.60
C GLU A 244 -0.43 -8.86 19.15
N VAL A 245 -1.27 -7.88 18.85
CA VAL A 245 -1.75 -7.58 17.48
C VAL A 245 -0.59 -7.22 16.57
N ALA A 246 0.32 -6.35 17.02
CA ALA A 246 1.50 -5.95 16.29
C ALA A 246 2.39 -7.16 15.93
N THR A 247 2.57 -8.07 16.88
CA THR A 247 3.34 -9.31 16.66
C THR A 247 2.72 -10.18 15.57
N ILE A 248 1.39 -10.34 15.56
CA ILE A 248 0.68 -11.07 14.50
C ILE A 248 0.93 -10.42 13.14
N VAL A 249 0.80 -9.09 13.05
CA VAL A 249 0.98 -8.34 11.80
C VAL A 249 2.43 -8.44 11.30
N VAL A 250 3.43 -8.39 12.19
CA VAL A 250 4.84 -8.58 11.83
C VAL A 250 5.10 -9.99 11.29
N ILE A 251 4.64 -11.02 12.00
CA ILE A 251 4.81 -12.42 11.55
C ILE A 251 4.23 -12.61 10.16
N THR A 252 3.01 -12.13 9.94
CA THR A 252 2.33 -12.25 8.64
C THR A 252 3.00 -11.42 7.55
N GLY A 253 3.53 -10.25 7.89
CA GLY A 253 4.32 -9.41 6.99
C GLY A 253 5.63 -10.07 6.56
N ILE A 254 6.34 -10.73 7.49
CA ILE A 254 7.55 -11.50 7.19
C ILE A 254 7.23 -12.67 6.25
N VAL A 255 6.17 -13.43 6.55
CA VAL A 255 5.71 -14.51 5.66
C VAL A 255 5.38 -13.97 4.27
N GLY A 256 4.65 -12.85 4.18
CA GLY A 256 4.34 -12.19 2.92
C GLY A 256 5.59 -11.81 2.13
N THR A 257 6.61 -11.29 2.80
CA THR A 257 7.89 -10.92 2.18
C THR A 257 8.63 -12.14 1.64
N ILE A 258 8.68 -13.24 2.41
CA ILE A 258 9.29 -14.49 1.97
C ILE A 258 8.57 -15.06 0.74
N VAL A 259 7.24 -15.02 0.74
CA VAL A 259 6.41 -15.46 -0.39
C VAL A 259 6.69 -14.62 -1.63
N GLN A 260 6.68 -13.28 -1.51
CA GLN A 260 6.94 -12.39 -2.63
C GLN A 260 8.37 -12.52 -3.20
N GLY A 261 9.38 -12.57 -2.33
CA GLY A 261 10.78 -12.64 -2.74
C GLY A 261 11.23 -14.02 -3.23
N GLY A 262 10.67 -15.09 -2.65
CA GLY A 262 11.16 -16.46 -2.87
C GLY A 262 10.25 -17.35 -3.73
N LEU A 263 8.94 -17.21 -3.59
CA LEU A 263 7.98 -18.16 -4.18
C LEU A 263 7.29 -17.65 -5.45
N VAL A 264 6.96 -16.36 -5.54
CA VAL A 264 6.21 -15.81 -6.68
C VAL A 264 6.90 -16.13 -8.02
N GLY A 265 8.20 -15.84 -8.14
CA GLY A 265 8.92 -16.07 -9.38
C GLY A 265 9.00 -17.55 -9.80
N ARG A 266 9.17 -18.44 -8.82
CA ARG A 266 9.21 -19.90 -9.06
C ARG A 266 7.85 -20.44 -9.47
N LEU A 267 6.80 -20.03 -8.75
CA LEU A 267 5.42 -20.47 -9.00
C LEU A 267 4.89 -19.90 -10.32
N SER A 268 5.19 -18.64 -10.64
CA SER A 268 4.84 -18.01 -11.92
C SER A 268 5.48 -18.72 -13.10
N LYS A 269 6.78 -19.10 -13.01
CA LYS A 269 7.45 -19.91 -14.03
C LYS A 269 6.85 -21.31 -14.18
N LYS A 270 6.48 -21.96 -13.07
CA LYS A 270 5.98 -23.35 -13.07
C LYS A 270 4.52 -23.45 -13.53
N PHE A 271 3.65 -22.58 -13.05
CA PHE A 271 2.20 -22.67 -13.24
C PHE A 271 1.62 -21.62 -14.20
N GLY A 272 2.39 -20.53 -14.46
CA GLY A 272 1.94 -19.34 -15.18
C GLY A 272 1.14 -18.39 -14.29
N ASP A 273 1.21 -17.07 -14.60
CA ASP A 273 0.56 -16.03 -13.81
C ASP A 273 -0.97 -16.20 -13.73
N GLU A 274 -1.62 -16.65 -14.80
CA GLU A 274 -3.07 -16.84 -14.86
C GLU A 274 -3.59 -17.87 -13.86
N ARG A 275 -2.90 -19.02 -13.73
CA ARG A 275 -3.26 -20.05 -12.74
C ARG A 275 -2.93 -19.60 -11.33
N LEU A 276 -1.79 -18.90 -11.18
CA LEU A 276 -1.34 -18.38 -9.89
C LEU A 276 -2.34 -17.37 -9.32
N VAL A 277 -2.83 -16.42 -10.14
CA VAL A 277 -3.87 -15.47 -9.73
C VAL A 277 -5.14 -16.19 -9.26
N LYS A 278 -5.62 -17.19 -10.00
CA LYS A 278 -6.81 -17.96 -9.60
C LYS A 278 -6.62 -18.70 -8.26
N GLY A 279 -5.51 -19.41 -8.11
CA GLY A 279 -5.21 -20.13 -6.88
C GLY A 279 -5.05 -19.20 -5.67
N ALA A 280 -4.39 -18.07 -5.88
CA ALA A 280 -4.15 -17.08 -4.85
C ALA A 280 -5.44 -16.35 -4.40
N LEU A 281 -6.39 -16.08 -5.34
CA LEU A 281 -7.71 -15.54 -5.00
C LEU A 281 -8.49 -16.50 -4.10
N LEU A 282 -8.51 -17.78 -4.43
CA LEU A 282 -9.16 -18.81 -3.61
C LEU A 282 -8.50 -18.95 -2.24
N LEU A 283 -7.16 -18.94 -2.19
CA LEU A 283 -6.43 -19.04 -0.93
C LEU A 283 -6.68 -17.83 -0.03
N SER A 284 -6.73 -16.61 -0.61
CA SER A 284 -7.05 -15.40 0.15
C SER A 284 -8.49 -15.40 0.66
N ALA A 285 -9.46 -15.84 -0.17
CA ALA A 285 -10.85 -15.98 0.26
C ALA A 285 -11.00 -17.01 1.38
N PHE A 286 -10.36 -18.16 1.24
CA PHE A 286 -10.31 -19.20 2.28
C PHE A 286 -9.68 -18.66 3.56
N GLY A 287 -8.56 -17.93 3.47
CA GLY A 287 -7.90 -17.29 4.61
C GLY A 287 -8.84 -16.38 5.39
N PHE A 288 -9.64 -15.55 4.72
CA PHE A 288 -10.65 -14.72 5.36
C PHE A 288 -11.75 -15.53 6.08
N ILE A 289 -12.22 -16.61 5.46
CA ILE A 289 -13.24 -17.47 6.07
C ILE A 289 -12.70 -18.13 7.34
N VAL A 290 -11.53 -18.78 7.27
CA VAL A 290 -10.97 -19.50 8.42
C VAL A 290 -10.52 -18.57 9.55
N MET A 291 -10.21 -17.29 9.24
CA MET A 291 -9.89 -16.28 10.25
C MET A 291 -11.08 -16.04 11.19
N THR A 292 -12.32 -16.14 10.71
CA THR A 292 -13.52 -16.00 11.55
C THR A 292 -13.69 -17.17 12.55
N LEU A 293 -13.09 -18.32 12.24
CA LEU A 293 -13.12 -19.54 13.06
C LEU A 293 -11.97 -19.61 14.09
N ALA A 294 -11.04 -18.64 14.09
CA ALA A 294 -9.97 -18.59 15.06
C ALA A 294 -10.52 -18.44 16.48
N PHE A 295 -9.93 -19.14 17.45
CA PHE A 295 -10.37 -19.21 18.84
C PHE A 295 -9.26 -18.95 19.87
N ASN A 296 -8.00 -18.85 19.45
CA ASN A 296 -6.86 -18.49 20.29
C ASN A 296 -5.72 -17.84 19.49
N TYR A 297 -4.65 -17.42 20.18
CA TYR A 297 -3.52 -16.69 19.62
C TYR A 297 -2.81 -17.46 18.48
N ILE A 298 -2.63 -18.76 18.62
CA ILE A 298 -1.98 -19.59 17.59
C ILE A 298 -2.87 -19.72 16.36
N THR A 299 -4.16 -19.97 16.56
CA THR A 299 -5.10 -20.16 15.43
C THR A 299 -5.31 -18.87 14.64
N ILE A 300 -5.35 -17.69 15.29
CA ILE A 300 -5.45 -16.44 14.56
C ILE A 300 -4.18 -16.14 13.75
N ILE A 301 -2.98 -16.44 14.26
CA ILE A 301 -1.72 -16.34 13.51
C ILE A 301 -1.78 -17.24 12.27
N LEU A 302 -2.11 -18.54 12.44
CA LEU A 302 -2.11 -19.50 11.34
C LEU A 302 -3.13 -19.13 10.25
N THR A 303 -4.33 -18.72 10.64
CA THR A 303 -5.38 -18.33 9.69
C THR A 303 -5.04 -17.03 8.96
N THR A 304 -4.43 -16.07 9.66
CA THR A 304 -3.95 -14.82 9.03
C THR A 304 -2.80 -15.08 8.07
N ILE A 305 -1.89 -16.00 8.38
CA ILE A 305 -0.81 -16.43 7.47
C ILE A 305 -1.40 -16.99 6.16
N ILE A 306 -2.46 -17.79 6.21
CA ILE A 306 -3.12 -18.33 5.00
C ILE A 306 -3.60 -17.18 4.09
N PHE A 307 -4.27 -16.17 4.67
CA PHE A 307 -4.69 -14.99 3.93
C PHE A 307 -3.50 -14.26 3.29
N PHE A 308 -2.44 -14.00 4.08
CA PHE A 308 -1.26 -13.27 3.60
C PHE A 308 -0.46 -14.01 2.54
N ILE A 309 -0.37 -15.34 2.58
CA ILE A 309 0.25 -16.14 1.50
C ILE A 309 -0.51 -15.88 0.19
N GLY A 310 -1.84 -16.03 0.20
CA GLY A 310 -2.67 -15.76 -0.96
C GLY A 310 -2.51 -14.32 -1.48
N ASN A 311 -2.67 -13.34 -0.62
CA ASN A 311 -2.59 -11.92 -0.97
C ASN A 311 -1.20 -11.53 -1.52
N SER A 312 -0.11 -12.09 -0.95
CA SER A 312 1.26 -11.81 -1.36
C SER A 312 1.62 -12.37 -2.75
N LEU A 313 0.93 -13.43 -3.19
CA LEU A 313 1.06 -13.99 -4.53
C LEU A 313 0.31 -13.14 -5.58
N LEU A 314 -0.80 -12.51 -5.19
CA LEU A 314 -1.74 -11.86 -6.12
C LEU A 314 -1.15 -10.65 -6.81
N ARG A 315 -0.67 -9.66 -6.02
CA ARG A 315 -0.23 -8.36 -6.56
C ARG A 315 0.89 -8.49 -7.61
N PRO A 316 1.99 -9.21 -7.35
CA PRO A 316 3.04 -9.39 -8.35
C PRO A 316 2.55 -10.11 -9.60
N SER A 317 1.68 -11.13 -9.44
CA SER A 317 1.16 -11.91 -10.57
C SER A 317 0.23 -11.08 -11.46
N VAL A 318 -0.65 -10.25 -10.86
CA VAL A 318 -1.51 -9.33 -11.62
C VAL A 318 -0.69 -8.25 -12.29
N ASN A 319 0.31 -7.67 -11.62
CA ASN A 319 1.23 -6.69 -12.23
C ASN A 319 2.02 -7.28 -13.40
N SER A 320 2.43 -8.55 -13.31
CA SER A 320 3.06 -9.27 -14.43
C SER A 320 2.12 -9.38 -15.63
N LEU A 321 0.85 -9.73 -15.41
CA LEU A 321 -0.16 -9.79 -16.47
C LEU A 321 -0.43 -8.41 -17.09
N ILE A 322 -0.55 -7.36 -16.27
CA ILE A 322 -0.70 -5.98 -16.74
C ILE A 322 0.48 -5.58 -17.60
N SER A 323 1.71 -5.84 -17.15
CA SER A 323 2.94 -5.49 -17.87
C SER A 323 3.02 -6.19 -19.25
N LYS A 324 2.59 -7.46 -19.32
CA LYS A 324 2.54 -8.22 -20.58
C LYS A 324 1.55 -7.65 -21.59
N LEU A 325 0.43 -7.09 -21.13
CA LEU A 325 -0.62 -6.51 -21.97
C LEU A 325 -0.40 -5.02 -22.28
N ALA A 326 0.37 -4.32 -21.45
CA ALA A 326 0.57 -2.87 -21.57
C ALA A 326 1.45 -2.46 -22.78
N GLY A 327 2.31 -3.35 -23.28
CA GLY A 327 3.19 -3.07 -24.41
C GLY A 327 3.97 -1.75 -24.24
N LYS A 328 3.88 -0.86 -25.23
CA LYS A 328 4.55 0.45 -25.24
C LYS A 328 3.97 1.47 -24.21
N GLN A 329 2.78 1.24 -23.68
CA GLN A 329 2.11 2.16 -22.75
C GLN A 329 2.32 1.79 -21.26
N GLN A 330 3.33 1.00 -20.95
CA GLN A 330 3.59 0.46 -19.62
C GLN A 330 3.60 1.52 -18.52
N GLY A 331 4.25 2.67 -18.74
CA GLY A 331 4.30 3.76 -17.75
C GLY A 331 2.92 4.36 -17.42
N ALA A 332 2.10 4.62 -18.44
CA ALA A 332 0.76 5.17 -18.26
C ALA A 332 -0.17 4.17 -17.53
N ILE A 333 -0.10 2.90 -17.90
CA ILE A 333 -0.92 1.83 -17.29
C ILE A 333 -0.48 1.57 -15.84
N MET A 334 0.83 1.61 -15.53
CA MET A 334 1.30 1.50 -14.15
C MET A 334 0.88 2.70 -13.29
N GLY A 335 0.79 3.91 -13.84
CA GLY A 335 0.19 5.06 -13.16
C GLY A 335 -1.28 4.82 -12.83
N LEU A 336 -2.06 4.27 -13.77
CA LEU A 336 -3.46 3.89 -13.54
C LEU A 336 -3.60 2.76 -12.51
N ASN A 337 -2.71 1.76 -12.55
CA ASN A 337 -2.64 0.70 -11.54
C ASN A 337 -2.53 1.28 -10.11
N ASN A 338 -1.66 2.28 -9.91
CA ASN A 338 -1.55 2.97 -8.62
C ASN A 338 -2.83 3.73 -8.24
N SER A 339 -3.54 4.30 -9.21
CA SER A 339 -4.82 4.98 -8.96
C SER A 339 -5.90 4.02 -8.48
N PHE A 340 -6.05 2.86 -9.15
CA PHE A 340 -7.00 1.82 -8.74
C PHE A 340 -6.65 1.21 -7.37
N MET A 341 -5.35 1.03 -7.10
CA MET A 341 -4.85 0.62 -5.80
C MET A 341 -5.26 1.61 -4.71
N SER A 342 -5.03 2.92 -4.94
CA SER A 342 -5.38 3.95 -3.97
C SER A 342 -6.88 4.04 -3.70
N LEU A 343 -7.73 3.88 -4.74
CA LEU A 343 -9.18 3.79 -4.55
C LEU A 343 -9.58 2.59 -3.67
N GLY A 344 -8.94 1.44 -3.85
CA GLY A 344 -9.15 0.28 -2.98
C GLY A 344 -8.81 0.59 -1.52
N ASN A 345 -7.70 1.32 -1.31
CA ASN A 345 -7.26 1.75 0.03
C ASN A 345 -8.19 2.81 0.67
N VAL A 346 -8.94 3.58 -0.13
CA VAL A 346 -9.96 4.51 0.38
C VAL A 346 -11.24 3.78 0.75
N VAL A 347 -11.74 2.94 -0.17
CA VAL A 347 -13.06 2.30 -0.02
C VAL A 347 -13.02 1.15 0.99
N GLY A 348 -11.91 0.39 1.03
CA GLY A 348 -11.75 -0.78 1.88
C GLY A 348 -12.03 -0.52 3.36
N PRO A 349 -11.36 0.45 4.00
CA PRO A 349 -11.58 0.78 5.40
C PRO A 349 -13.00 1.23 5.72
N LEU A 350 -13.59 2.09 4.87
CA LEU A 350 -14.96 2.59 5.07
C LEU A 350 -15.98 1.44 5.03
N PHE A 351 -15.84 0.56 4.05
CA PHE A 351 -16.68 -0.62 3.92
C PHE A 351 -16.49 -1.59 5.08
N ALA A 352 -15.23 -1.84 5.46
CA ALA A 352 -14.91 -2.76 6.55
C ALA A 352 -15.50 -2.32 7.88
N THR A 353 -15.30 -1.07 8.26
CA THR A 353 -15.77 -0.55 9.55
C THR A 353 -17.28 -0.38 9.60
N ALA A 354 -17.93 -0.04 8.48
CA ALA A 354 -19.39 -0.03 8.41
C ALA A 354 -20.00 -1.42 8.63
N LEU A 355 -19.39 -2.48 8.08
CA LEU A 355 -19.82 -3.86 8.29
C LEU A 355 -19.45 -4.38 9.67
N PHE A 356 -18.30 -3.98 10.21
CA PHE A 356 -17.85 -4.37 11.56
C PHE A 356 -18.83 -3.93 12.63
N LYS A 357 -19.38 -2.72 12.49
CA LYS A 357 -20.44 -2.21 13.39
C LYS A 357 -21.69 -3.11 13.44
N LEU A 358 -21.99 -3.79 12.33
CA LEU A 358 -23.14 -4.72 12.27
C LEU A 358 -22.77 -6.08 12.87
N ASN A 359 -21.60 -6.60 12.55
CA ASN A 359 -21.06 -7.84 13.10
C ASN A 359 -19.56 -7.92 12.83
N ILE A 360 -18.78 -8.33 13.83
CA ILE A 360 -17.31 -8.42 13.78
C ILE A 360 -16.77 -9.36 12.70
N TYR A 361 -17.57 -10.31 12.21
CA TYR A 361 -17.21 -11.26 11.17
C TYR A 361 -17.53 -10.79 9.74
N PHE A 362 -18.46 -9.84 9.59
CA PHE A 362 -18.94 -9.41 8.26
C PHE A 362 -17.85 -8.82 7.36
N PRO A 363 -16.86 -8.04 7.85
CA PRO A 363 -15.78 -7.56 6.99
C PRO A 363 -14.98 -8.70 6.33
N PHE A 364 -14.71 -9.77 7.08
CA PHE A 364 -13.95 -10.91 6.59
C PHE A 364 -14.79 -11.77 5.63
N LEU A 365 -16.04 -12.05 5.97
CA LEU A 365 -16.94 -12.82 5.12
C LEU A 365 -17.27 -12.11 3.81
N SER A 366 -17.52 -10.80 3.87
CA SER A 366 -17.73 -9.99 2.66
C SER A 366 -16.47 -9.86 1.81
N GLY A 367 -15.30 -9.71 2.44
CA GLY A 367 -14.02 -9.75 1.75
C GLY A 367 -13.79 -11.08 1.03
N ALA A 368 -14.09 -12.21 1.69
CA ALA A 368 -14.04 -13.54 1.07
C ALA A 368 -14.99 -13.65 -0.10
N PHE A 369 -16.24 -13.18 0.04
CA PHE A 369 -17.25 -13.20 -1.02
C PHE A 369 -16.80 -12.39 -2.25
N ILE A 370 -16.26 -11.19 -2.05
CA ILE A 370 -15.72 -10.34 -3.13
C ILE A 370 -14.56 -11.04 -3.84
N LEU A 371 -13.64 -11.68 -3.11
CA LEU A 371 -12.53 -12.43 -3.69
C LEU A 371 -13.01 -13.67 -4.47
N LEU A 372 -14.07 -14.34 -4.03
CA LEU A 372 -14.69 -15.43 -4.78
C LEU A 372 -15.35 -14.94 -6.07
N ILE A 373 -16.05 -13.80 -6.03
CA ILE A 373 -16.59 -13.17 -7.25
C ILE A 373 -15.43 -12.81 -8.20
N ALA A 374 -14.33 -12.25 -7.70
CA ALA A 374 -13.16 -11.95 -8.49
C ALA A 374 -12.54 -13.22 -9.11
N PHE A 375 -12.52 -14.34 -8.38
CA PHE A 375 -12.09 -15.63 -8.92
C PHE A 375 -12.96 -16.08 -10.09
N LEU A 376 -14.29 -16.05 -9.96
CA LEU A 376 -15.22 -16.41 -11.03
C LEU A 376 -15.07 -15.48 -12.23
N ALA A 377 -14.98 -14.17 -12.00
CA ALA A 377 -14.75 -13.18 -13.06
C ALA A 377 -13.40 -13.39 -13.77
N THR A 378 -12.33 -13.75 -13.03
CA THR A 378 -11.03 -14.10 -13.62
C THR A 378 -11.15 -15.31 -14.54
N LYS A 379 -11.91 -16.35 -14.13
CA LYS A 379 -12.11 -17.54 -14.96
C LYS A 379 -12.78 -17.17 -16.28
N VAL A 380 -13.87 -16.40 -16.24
CA VAL A 380 -14.61 -15.95 -17.44
C VAL A 380 -13.74 -15.08 -18.33
N TRP A 381 -12.98 -14.14 -17.76
CA TRP A 381 -12.09 -13.25 -18.52
C TRP A 381 -11.01 -14.05 -19.26
N LEU A 382 -10.41 -15.05 -18.62
CA LEU A 382 -9.38 -15.90 -19.22
C LEU A 382 -9.95 -16.78 -20.35
N GLU A 383 -11.16 -17.31 -20.19
CA GLU A 383 -11.84 -18.09 -21.23
C GLU A 383 -12.14 -17.23 -22.46
N ARG A 384 -12.64 -16.00 -22.28
CA ARG A 384 -12.86 -15.03 -23.38
C ARG A 384 -11.57 -14.68 -24.11
N LYS A 385 -10.50 -14.42 -23.36
CA LYS A 385 -9.17 -14.12 -23.94
C LYS A 385 -8.65 -15.27 -24.79
N LYS A 386 -8.77 -16.51 -24.31
CA LYS A 386 -8.37 -17.72 -25.08
C LYS A 386 -9.21 -17.92 -26.32
N ALA A 387 -10.50 -17.64 -26.26
CA ALA A 387 -11.40 -17.72 -27.42
C ALA A 387 -11.02 -16.70 -28.50
N ALA A 388 -10.73 -15.44 -28.10
CA ALA A 388 -10.30 -14.40 -29.03
C ALA A 388 -8.98 -14.75 -29.72
N LEU A 389 -7.99 -15.30 -29.00
CA LEU A 389 -6.71 -15.74 -29.57
C LEU A 389 -6.88 -16.92 -30.54
N ARG A 390 -7.82 -17.83 -30.32
CA ARG A 390 -8.11 -18.93 -31.26
C ARG A 390 -8.77 -18.42 -32.53
N GLN A 391 -9.64 -17.42 -32.46
CA GLN A 391 -10.27 -16.82 -33.63
C GLN A 391 -9.28 -16.08 -34.51
N SER A 392 -8.35 -15.31 -33.92
CA SER A 392 -7.30 -14.62 -34.68
C SER A 392 -6.35 -15.59 -35.39
N ALA A 393 -6.01 -16.72 -34.77
CA ALA A 393 -5.16 -17.76 -35.35
C ALA A 393 -5.83 -18.58 -36.48
N VAL A 394 -7.15 -18.50 -36.64
CA VAL A 394 -7.90 -19.17 -37.72
C VAL A 394 -8.09 -18.23 -38.94
N THR A 395 -7.93 -16.92 -38.74
CA THR A 395 -8.08 -15.88 -39.76
C THR A 395 -6.76 -15.46 -40.44
N GLU A 396 -5.61 -15.91 -39.93
CA GLU A 396 -4.29 -15.89 -40.56
C GLU A 396 -4.01 -17.21 -41.31
#